data_5e98c97e7aa64437f6f03660e47246d8
#
_entry.id   5e98c97e7aa64437f6f03660e47246d8
#
_cell.length_a   1.000
_cell.length_b   1.000
_cell.length_c   1.000
_cell.angle_alpha   90.00
_cell.angle_beta   90.00
_cell.angle_gamma   90.00
#
_symmetry.space_group_name_H-M   'P 1'
#
loop_
_entity.id
_entity.type
_entity.pdbx_description
1 polymer ?
#
loop_
_entity_poly.entity_id
_entity_poly.type
_entity_poly.pdbx_seq_one_letter_code
_entity_poly.pdbx_strand_id
1 'polypeptide(L)'
;LYGRDSFEYVLEYGTKFWEAYENNKKFLRLAFIDAHERSEEVVKYLDEPLTQFLENLYNKKLLNNTAIFFVSDHGNGMYGFYRDINAEDFLFESTLAFWFMILSGYTDKDGIENLKENMQTLLTPYDIHDTLSDIVFDEVNMEVHTRNDLGGSVFRKINAKERSCMKYTEWPSDEMCHCR
;
A
#
# COMPACT_ATOMS: atom_id res chain seq x y z
N LEU A 1 1.90 26.62 -6.44
CA LEU A 1 1.50 26.33 -7.83
C LEU A 1 0.08 26.86 -8.07
N TYR A 2 -0.07 28.14 -8.47
CA TYR A 2 -1.34 28.74 -8.92
C TYR A 2 -2.57 28.51 -8.01
N GLY A 3 -2.37 28.41 -6.68
CA GLY A 3 -3.47 28.32 -5.71
C GLY A 3 -4.17 26.95 -5.62
N ARG A 4 -3.56 25.90 -6.17
CA ARG A 4 -4.04 24.52 -6.04
C ARG A 4 -3.01 23.68 -5.27
N ASP A 5 -3.50 22.71 -4.51
CA ASP A 5 -2.67 21.76 -3.79
C ASP A 5 -2.05 20.70 -4.73
N SER A 6 -0.92 20.11 -4.31
CA SER A 6 -0.19 19.13 -5.13
C SER A 6 -1.03 17.91 -5.46
N PHE A 7 -1.79 17.39 -4.51
CA PHE A 7 -2.64 16.23 -4.69
C PHE A 7 -3.76 16.45 -5.74
N GLU A 8 -4.25 17.68 -5.91
CA GLU A 8 -5.27 17.95 -6.93
C GLU A 8 -4.76 17.71 -8.35
N TYR A 9 -3.50 18.05 -8.63
CA TYR A 9 -2.87 17.75 -9.93
C TYR A 9 -2.65 16.26 -10.12
N VAL A 10 -2.25 15.56 -9.05
CA VAL A 10 -2.04 14.10 -9.09
C VAL A 10 -3.36 13.38 -9.38
N LEU A 11 -4.45 13.75 -8.70
CA LEU A 11 -5.76 13.16 -8.91
C LEU A 11 -6.35 13.50 -10.28
N GLU A 12 -6.18 14.73 -10.75
CA GLU A 12 -6.59 15.13 -12.09
C GLU A 12 -5.85 14.33 -13.17
N TYR A 13 -4.53 14.15 -13.02
CA TYR A 13 -3.76 13.29 -13.90
C TYR A 13 -4.26 11.85 -13.86
N GLY A 14 -4.49 11.31 -12.67
CA GLY A 14 -5.03 9.96 -12.48
C GLY A 14 -6.35 9.75 -13.21
N THR A 15 -7.27 10.71 -13.10
CA THR A 15 -8.56 10.67 -13.78
C THR A 15 -8.38 10.63 -15.30
N LYS A 16 -7.61 11.57 -15.85
CA LYS A 16 -7.35 11.65 -17.29
C LYS A 16 -6.65 10.40 -17.85
N PHE A 17 -5.67 9.88 -17.09
CA PHE A 17 -4.99 8.64 -17.47
C PHE A 17 -5.97 7.46 -17.49
N TRP A 18 -6.80 7.33 -16.45
CA TRP A 18 -7.73 6.22 -16.33
C TRP A 18 -8.77 6.21 -17.46
N GLU A 19 -9.29 7.38 -17.79
CA GLU A 19 -10.24 7.56 -18.89
C GLU A 19 -9.59 7.33 -20.26
N ALA A 20 -8.39 7.87 -20.49
CA ALA A 20 -7.70 7.74 -21.77
C ALA A 20 -7.36 6.27 -22.11
N TYR A 21 -7.13 5.43 -21.09
CA TYR A 21 -6.78 4.03 -21.25
C TYR A 21 -7.88 3.08 -20.76
N GLU A 22 -9.15 3.48 -20.85
CA GLU A 22 -10.30 2.72 -20.34
C GLU A 22 -10.29 1.25 -20.76
N ASN A 23 -10.01 0.98 -22.03
CA ASN A 23 -10.06 -0.36 -22.62
C ASN A 23 -8.71 -1.11 -22.59
N ASN A 24 -7.72 -0.58 -21.92
CA ASN A 24 -6.38 -1.17 -21.85
C ASN A 24 -6.09 -1.76 -20.49
N LYS A 25 -5.35 -2.87 -20.46
CA LYS A 25 -4.65 -3.26 -19.24
C LYS A 25 -3.68 -2.13 -18.87
N LYS A 26 -3.72 -1.69 -17.61
CA LYS A 26 -2.96 -0.53 -17.17
C LYS A 26 -2.52 -0.69 -15.73
N PHE A 27 -1.40 -0.05 -15.42
CA PHE A 27 -0.89 0.14 -14.08
C PHE A 27 -0.68 1.64 -13.85
N LEU A 28 -1.19 2.16 -12.77
CA LEU A 28 -1.02 3.55 -12.39
C LEU A 28 -0.56 3.62 -10.94
N ARG A 29 0.52 4.33 -10.68
CA ARG A 29 0.95 4.70 -9.34
C ARG A 29 0.76 6.21 -9.17
N LEU A 30 -0.05 6.60 -8.20
CA LEU A 30 -0.16 7.96 -7.72
C LEU A 30 0.60 8.06 -6.40
N ALA A 31 1.47 9.06 -6.28
CA ALA A 31 2.24 9.29 -5.06
C ALA A 31 1.87 10.65 -4.48
N PHE A 32 1.55 10.66 -3.19
CA PHE A 32 1.18 11.85 -2.42
C PHE A 32 2.25 12.09 -1.37
N ILE A 33 2.78 13.30 -1.36
CA ILE A 33 3.79 13.72 -0.38
C ILE A 33 3.20 14.62 0.71
N ASP A 34 1.90 14.79 0.68
CA ASP A 34 1.17 15.74 1.52
C ASP A 34 1.14 15.32 2.99
N ALA A 35 1.44 14.04 3.27
CA ALA A 35 1.66 13.53 4.63
C ALA A 35 3.08 13.81 5.17
N HIS A 36 4.04 14.20 4.29
CA HIS A 36 5.43 14.41 4.67
C HIS A 36 5.66 15.86 5.16
N GLU A 37 4.99 16.23 6.21
CA GLU A 37 5.10 17.55 6.83
C GLU A 37 4.91 17.49 8.36
N ARG A 38 5.36 18.53 9.06
CA ARG A 38 5.50 18.50 10.53
C ARG A 38 4.18 18.56 11.30
N SER A 39 3.12 19.09 10.72
CA SER A 39 1.86 19.31 11.44
C SER A 39 0.91 18.14 11.37
N GLU A 40 1.13 17.19 10.44
CA GLU A 40 0.23 16.08 10.08
C GLU A 40 -1.19 16.52 9.70
N GLU A 41 -1.35 17.82 9.48
CA GLU A 41 -2.63 18.44 9.20
C GLU A 41 -2.96 18.42 7.71
N VAL A 42 -1.93 18.42 6.84
CA VAL A 42 -2.12 18.60 5.40
C VAL A 42 -2.73 17.35 4.77
N VAL A 43 -2.39 16.16 5.25
CA VAL A 43 -2.92 14.89 4.71
C VAL A 43 -4.45 14.82 4.79
N LYS A 44 -5.07 15.45 5.78
CA LYS A 44 -6.54 15.44 5.90
C LYS A 44 -7.26 16.21 4.80
N TYR A 45 -6.58 17.15 4.14
CA TYR A 45 -7.16 17.86 3.00
C TYR A 45 -7.25 16.97 1.74
N LEU A 46 -6.52 15.85 1.72
CA LEU A 46 -6.60 14.86 0.65
C LEU A 46 -7.87 13.99 0.75
N ASP A 47 -8.48 13.85 1.91
CA ASP A 47 -9.56 12.90 2.17
C ASP A 47 -10.76 13.09 1.22
N GLU A 48 -11.32 14.28 1.18
CA GLU A 48 -12.47 14.56 0.31
C GLU A 48 -12.13 14.50 -1.19
N PRO A 49 -11.05 15.12 -1.69
CA PRO A 49 -10.66 14.99 -3.10
C PRO A 49 -10.38 13.55 -3.53
N LEU A 50 -9.76 12.74 -2.68
CA LEU A 50 -9.52 11.32 -2.95
C LEU A 50 -10.82 10.52 -3.00
N THR A 51 -11.73 10.80 -2.07
CA THR A 51 -13.07 10.20 -2.07
C THR A 51 -13.82 10.54 -3.36
N GLN A 52 -13.87 11.80 -3.75
CA GLN A 52 -14.50 12.24 -4.99
C GLN A 52 -13.86 11.59 -6.24
N PHE A 53 -12.54 11.46 -6.25
CA PHE A 53 -11.82 10.76 -7.32
C PHE A 53 -12.27 9.30 -7.44
N LEU A 54 -12.31 8.56 -6.33
CA LEU A 54 -12.73 7.16 -6.31
C LEU A 54 -14.20 7.00 -6.69
N GLU A 55 -15.08 7.85 -6.16
CA GLU A 55 -16.51 7.85 -6.50
C GLU A 55 -16.75 8.14 -7.99
N ASN A 56 -16.01 9.08 -8.57
CA ASN A 56 -16.09 9.39 -9.99
C ASN A 56 -15.73 8.17 -10.85
N LEU A 57 -14.62 7.50 -10.53
CA LEU A 57 -14.21 6.29 -11.25
C LEU A 57 -15.21 5.15 -11.04
N TYR A 58 -15.72 4.98 -9.84
CA TYR A 58 -16.73 3.97 -9.51
C TYR A 58 -18.02 4.18 -10.28
N ASN A 59 -18.57 5.40 -10.26
CA ASN A 59 -19.82 5.76 -10.93
C ASN A 59 -19.72 5.60 -12.46
N LYS A 60 -18.54 5.85 -13.03
CA LYS A 60 -18.24 5.59 -14.44
C LYS A 60 -17.95 4.11 -14.75
N LYS A 61 -18.02 3.21 -13.76
CA LYS A 61 -17.70 1.78 -13.87
C LYS A 61 -16.26 1.49 -14.35
N LEU A 62 -15.36 2.44 -14.17
CA LEU A 62 -13.97 2.33 -14.58
C LEU A 62 -13.12 1.50 -13.58
N LEU A 63 -13.67 1.16 -12.42
CA LEU A 63 -13.01 0.32 -11.41
C LEU A 63 -13.37 -1.16 -11.51
N ASN A 64 -14.21 -1.55 -12.46
CA ASN A 64 -14.48 -2.96 -12.71
C ASN A 64 -13.19 -3.68 -13.11
N ASN A 65 -12.91 -4.83 -12.52
CA ASN A 65 -11.64 -5.55 -12.70
C ASN A 65 -10.39 -4.72 -12.33
N THR A 66 -10.49 -3.97 -11.26
CA THR A 66 -9.39 -3.12 -10.79
C THR A 66 -9.02 -3.48 -9.35
N ALA A 67 -7.75 -3.71 -9.10
CA ALA A 67 -7.20 -3.76 -7.76
C ALA A 67 -6.62 -2.39 -7.41
N ILE A 68 -7.04 -1.83 -6.29
CA ILE A 68 -6.53 -0.55 -5.77
C ILE A 68 -5.75 -0.85 -4.50
N PHE A 69 -4.52 -0.37 -4.44
CA PHE A 69 -3.65 -0.50 -3.28
C PHE A 69 -3.40 0.87 -2.68
N PHE A 70 -3.62 0.98 -1.39
CA PHE A 70 -3.23 2.12 -0.58
C PHE A 70 -2.09 1.68 0.31
N VAL A 71 -0.95 2.32 0.16
CA VAL A 71 0.28 1.89 0.82
C VAL A 71 1.03 3.12 1.30
N SER A 72 1.51 3.11 2.53
CA SER A 72 2.57 4.00 3.00
C SER A 72 3.90 3.26 3.06
N ASP A 73 5.00 3.99 2.94
CA ASP A 73 6.35 3.46 3.13
C ASP A 73 6.69 3.30 4.62
N HIS A 74 6.24 4.23 5.45
CA HIS A 74 6.37 4.23 6.90
C HIS A 74 5.32 5.15 7.52
N GLY A 75 5.28 5.26 8.83
CA GLY A 75 4.50 6.24 9.57
C GLY A 75 5.23 7.58 9.71
N ASN A 76 4.72 8.48 10.55
CA ASN A 76 5.34 9.79 10.71
C ASN A 76 6.60 9.72 11.58
N GLY A 77 7.73 10.12 11.02
CA GLY A 77 9.03 10.20 11.70
C GLY A 77 9.53 11.63 12.02
N MET A 78 8.71 12.67 11.78
CA MET A 78 9.17 14.06 11.82
C MET A 78 9.04 14.75 13.18
N TYR A 79 8.36 14.16 14.15
CA TYR A 79 8.14 14.76 15.46
C TYR A 79 9.31 14.53 16.44
N GLY A 80 10.33 15.38 16.38
CA GLY A 80 11.39 15.38 17.38
C GLY A 80 10.88 15.53 18.82
N PHE A 81 9.87 16.36 19.03
CA PHE A 81 9.29 16.58 20.35
C PHE A 81 8.53 15.36 20.91
N TYR A 82 7.76 14.67 20.06
CA TYR A 82 7.03 13.47 20.44
C TYR A 82 7.99 12.31 20.78
N ARG A 83 9.07 12.19 20.02
CA ARG A 83 10.15 11.23 20.30
C ARG A 83 10.76 11.45 21.70
N ASP A 84 10.90 12.69 22.12
CA ASP A 84 11.54 13.03 23.39
C ASP A 84 10.61 12.78 24.59
N ILE A 85 9.28 12.77 24.39
CA ILE A 85 8.30 12.51 25.43
C ILE A 85 7.98 11.02 25.56
N ASN A 86 7.84 10.31 24.45
CA ASN A 86 7.43 8.90 24.43
C ASN A 86 8.11 8.15 23.28
N ALA A 87 9.37 7.76 23.51
CA ALA A 87 10.20 7.13 22.49
C ALA A 87 9.64 5.80 21.97
N GLU A 88 8.94 5.02 22.82
CA GLU A 88 8.38 3.72 22.41
C GLU A 88 7.20 3.90 21.45
N ASP A 89 6.26 4.78 21.79
CA ASP A 89 5.10 5.06 20.94
C ASP A 89 5.53 5.72 19.62
N PHE A 90 6.52 6.62 19.67
CA PHE A 90 7.08 7.24 18.49
C PHE A 90 7.70 6.21 17.53
N LEU A 91 8.49 5.28 18.04
CA LEU A 91 9.09 4.23 17.23
C LEU A 91 8.02 3.34 16.61
N PHE A 92 7.00 2.97 17.39
CA PHE A 92 5.89 2.17 16.90
C PHE A 92 5.14 2.90 15.78
N GLU A 93 4.77 4.15 15.99
CA GLU A 93 4.04 4.95 15.01
C GLU A 93 4.86 5.24 13.76
N SER A 94 6.15 5.55 13.90
CA SER A 94 7.01 5.88 12.77
C SER A 94 7.36 4.68 11.88
N THR A 95 7.33 3.47 12.41
CA THR A 95 7.71 2.26 11.67
C THR A 95 6.52 1.49 11.10
N LEU A 96 5.31 1.69 11.61
CA LEU A 96 4.12 1.02 11.09
C LEU A 96 3.61 1.69 9.83
N ALA A 97 3.87 1.05 8.72
CA ALA A 97 3.25 1.38 7.45
C ALA A 97 1.83 0.82 7.39
N PHE A 98 0.91 1.53 6.76
CA PHE A 98 -0.40 0.98 6.47
C PHE A 98 -0.44 0.36 5.08
N TRP A 99 -1.24 -0.70 4.95
CA TRP A 99 -1.58 -1.28 3.66
C TRP A 99 -3.02 -1.77 3.69
N PHE A 100 -3.82 -1.26 2.76
CA PHE A 100 -5.12 -1.86 2.49
C PHE A 100 -5.40 -1.86 0.98
N MET A 101 -6.36 -2.69 0.55
CA MET A 101 -6.70 -2.82 -0.85
C MET A 101 -8.18 -2.98 -1.08
N ILE A 102 -8.62 -2.53 -2.25
CA ILE A 102 -9.95 -2.73 -2.78
C ILE A 102 -9.81 -3.62 -4.01
N LEU A 103 -10.49 -4.75 -4.00
CA LEU A 103 -10.45 -5.74 -5.07
C LEU A 103 -11.81 -5.81 -5.76
N SER A 104 -11.95 -5.13 -6.90
CA SER A 104 -13.19 -5.18 -7.67
C SER A 104 -13.09 -6.25 -8.76
N GLY A 105 -14.07 -7.16 -8.79
CA GLY A 105 -14.11 -8.24 -9.78
C GLY A 105 -13.21 -9.43 -9.47
N TYR A 106 -12.48 -9.42 -8.37
CA TYR A 106 -11.67 -10.56 -7.95
C TYR A 106 -12.57 -11.71 -7.47
N THR A 107 -12.49 -12.86 -8.09
CA THR A 107 -13.42 -13.99 -7.89
C THR A 107 -12.76 -15.26 -7.34
N ASP A 108 -11.45 -15.29 -7.23
CA ASP A 108 -10.75 -16.44 -6.64
C ASP A 108 -11.04 -16.54 -5.14
N LYS A 109 -11.78 -17.60 -4.77
CA LYS A 109 -12.22 -17.80 -3.39
C LYS A 109 -11.07 -18.19 -2.47
N ASP A 110 -10.12 -18.98 -2.97
CA ASP A 110 -8.98 -19.46 -2.19
C ASP A 110 -8.05 -18.29 -1.91
N GLY A 111 -7.83 -17.42 -2.90
CA GLY A 111 -7.07 -16.19 -2.73
C GLY A 111 -7.70 -15.21 -1.74
N ILE A 112 -9.03 -15.08 -1.74
CA ILE A 112 -9.74 -14.24 -0.76
C ILE A 112 -9.63 -14.82 0.66
N GLU A 113 -9.70 -16.14 0.81
CA GLU A 113 -9.55 -16.80 2.10
C GLU A 113 -8.13 -16.66 2.64
N ASN A 114 -7.13 -16.91 1.80
CA ASN A 114 -5.72 -16.68 2.14
C ASN A 114 -5.47 -15.22 2.56
N LEU A 115 -6.01 -14.27 1.80
CA LEU A 115 -5.90 -12.84 2.15
C LEU A 115 -6.41 -12.57 3.56
N LYS A 116 -7.59 -13.10 3.93
CA LYS A 116 -8.17 -12.93 5.26
C LYS A 116 -7.30 -13.55 6.36
N GLU A 117 -6.75 -14.75 6.13
CA GLU A 117 -5.83 -15.40 7.06
C GLU A 117 -4.55 -14.57 7.24
N ASN A 118 -4.01 -14.02 6.15
CA ASN A 118 -2.77 -13.25 6.14
C ASN A 118 -2.90 -11.86 6.78
N MET A 119 -4.11 -11.31 6.96
CA MET A 119 -4.34 -10.00 7.62
C MET A 119 -3.78 -9.92 9.05
N GLN A 120 -3.53 -11.05 9.70
CA GLN A 120 -2.96 -11.11 11.06
C GLN A 120 -1.49 -11.59 11.05
N THR A 121 -0.86 -11.59 9.89
CA THR A 121 0.52 -12.03 9.72
C THR A 121 1.43 -10.81 9.55
N LEU A 122 2.66 -10.90 10.04
CA LEU A 122 3.67 -9.88 9.74
C LEU A 122 3.93 -9.83 8.24
N LEU A 123 3.60 -8.71 7.63
CA LEU A 123 3.81 -8.42 6.23
C LEU A 123 4.90 -7.37 6.06
N THR A 124 5.57 -7.43 4.93
CA THR A 124 6.70 -6.56 4.58
C THR A 124 6.52 -5.98 3.18
N PRO A 125 7.29 -4.98 2.77
CA PRO A 125 7.29 -4.50 1.39
C PRO A 125 7.56 -5.58 0.34
N TYR A 126 8.26 -6.67 0.69
CA TYR A 126 8.46 -7.81 -0.21
C TYR A 126 7.14 -8.54 -0.52
N ASP A 127 6.24 -8.62 0.46
CA ASP A 127 4.91 -9.22 0.27
C ASP A 127 4.04 -8.35 -0.66
N ILE A 128 4.16 -7.04 -0.56
CA ILE A 128 3.49 -6.11 -1.50
C ILE A 128 4.00 -6.34 -2.93
N HIS A 129 5.32 -6.43 -3.08
CA HIS A 129 5.95 -6.70 -4.38
C HIS A 129 5.45 -8.02 -4.98
N ASP A 130 5.46 -9.09 -4.20
CA ASP A 130 5.05 -10.40 -4.67
C ASP A 130 3.55 -10.46 -4.97
N THR A 131 2.73 -9.75 -4.19
CA THR A 131 1.28 -9.62 -4.45
C THR A 131 1.00 -8.87 -5.75
N LEU A 132 1.70 -7.77 -6.00
CA LEU A 132 1.58 -7.04 -7.26
C LEU A 132 2.07 -7.87 -8.43
N SER A 133 3.14 -8.62 -8.25
CA SER A 133 3.68 -9.54 -9.26
C SER A 133 2.68 -10.65 -9.59
N ASP A 134 2.03 -11.24 -8.61
CA ASP A 134 0.97 -12.24 -8.83
C ASP A 134 -0.15 -11.66 -9.72
N ILE A 135 -0.64 -10.45 -9.42
CA ILE A 135 -1.70 -9.81 -10.20
C ILE A 135 -1.26 -9.57 -11.66
N VAL A 136 -0.01 -9.16 -11.86
CA VAL A 136 0.48 -8.78 -13.20
C VAL A 136 0.83 -10.01 -14.04
N PHE A 137 1.40 -11.06 -13.42
CA PHE A 137 1.99 -12.19 -14.13
C PHE A 137 1.14 -13.47 -14.11
N ASP A 138 0.15 -13.55 -13.24
CA ASP A 138 -0.73 -14.74 -13.15
C ASP A 138 -1.42 -15.06 -14.50
N GLU A 139 -1.73 -14.04 -15.28
CA GLU A 139 -2.30 -14.22 -16.62
C GLU A 139 -1.27 -14.70 -17.68
N VAL A 140 0.03 -14.68 -17.39
CA VAL A 140 1.08 -14.92 -18.37
C VAL A 140 1.82 -16.26 -18.14
N ASN A 141 1.46 -17.03 -17.11
CA ASN A 141 2.17 -18.26 -16.71
C ASN A 141 3.69 -18.07 -16.58
N MET A 142 4.13 -16.89 -16.20
CA MET A 142 5.54 -16.63 -15.91
C MET A 142 5.82 -17.03 -14.46
N GLU A 143 6.89 -17.78 -14.24
CA GLU A 143 7.40 -18.00 -12.89
C GLU A 143 7.72 -16.63 -12.28
N VAL A 144 6.97 -16.28 -11.25
CA VAL A 144 7.27 -15.09 -10.45
C VAL A 144 8.57 -15.39 -9.72
N HIS A 145 9.63 -14.74 -10.11
CA HIS A 145 10.88 -14.79 -9.38
C HIS A 145 10.69 -14.02 -8.06
N THR A 146 10.15 -14.70 -7.06
CA THR A 146 10.17 -14.19 -5.68
C THR A 146 11.63 -13.99 -5.30
N ARG A 147 11.96 -12.77 -4.93
CA ARG A 147 13.32 -12.43 -4.54
C ARG A 147 13.58 -13.06 -3.16
N ASN A 148 14.14 -14.26 -3.18
CA ASN A 148 14.55 -15.01 -1.99
C ASN A 148 13.42 -15.13 -0.96
N ASP A 149 13.07 -16.20 -0.46
CA ASP A 149 12.19 -16.55 0.68
C ASP A 149 11.73 -15.42 1.66
N LEU A 150 11.88 -14.14 1.29
CA LEU A 150 11.58 -12.96 2.10
C LEU A 150 10.15 -12.47 1.92
N GLY A 151 9.56 -12.64 0.74
CA GLY A 151 8.20 -12.21 0.41
C GLY A 151 7.25 -13.39 0.21
N GLY A 152 5.99 -13.05 0.01
CA GLY A 152 4.93 -13.98 -0.41
C GLY A 152 3.68 -13.20 -0.78
N SER A 153 3.04 -13.58 -1.89
CA SER A 153 1.77 -12.98 -2.26
C SER A 153 0.71 -13.22 -1.18
N VAL A 154 -0.03 -12.18 -0.82
CA VAL A 154 -1.12 -12.31 0.17
C VAL A 154 -2.31 -13.12 -0.33
N PHE A 155 -2.37 -13.41 -1.63
CA PHE A 155 -3.35 -14.32 -2.20
C PHE A 155 -2.96 -15.80 -2.04
N ARG A 156 -1.78 -16.08 -1.54
CA ARG A 156 -1.28 -17.43 -1.24
C ARG A 156 -1.14 -17.58 0.27
N LYS A 157 -1.13 -18.83 0.72
CA LYS A 157 -0.96 -19.12 2.15
C LYS A 157 0.43 -18.73 2.63
N ILE A 158 0.50 -17.79 3.57
CA ILE A 158 1.74 -17.39 4.24
C ILE A 158 1.82 -18.13 5.59
N ASN A 159 2.97 -18.76 5.87
CA ASN A 159 3.17 -19.38 7.16
C ASN A 159 3.56 -18.33 8.22
N ALA A 160 2.60 -17.90 9.01
CA ALA A 160 2.81 -16.88 10.04
C ALA A 160 3.90 -17.27 11.07
N LYS A 161 4.13 -18.57 11.31
CA LYS A 161 5.17 -19.05 12.26
C LYS A 161 6.59 -18.84 11.74
N GLU A 162 6.75 -18.70 10.44
CA GLU A 162 8.04 -18.43 9.79
C GLU A 162 8.31 -16.94 9.62
N ARG A 163 7.33 -16.12 9.98
CA ARG A 163 7.42 -14.65 9.90
C ARG A 163 7.86 -14.08 11.23
N SER A 164 9.12 -13.67 11.28
CA SER A 164 9.67 -12.97 12.44
C SER A 164 10.63 -11.89 12.00
N CYS A 165 10.76 -10.86 12.82
CA CYS A 165 11.71 -9.77 12.58
C CYS A 165 13.15 -10.25 12.39
N MET A 166 13.52 -11.35 13.05
CA MET A 166 14.85 -11.96 12.92
C MET A 166 15.17 -12.48 11.52
N LYS A 167 14.16 -12.76 10.71
CA LYS A 167 14.34 -13.24 9.33
C LYS A 167 14.83 -12.13 8.39
N TYR A 168 14.61 -10.89 8.75
CA TYR A 168 14.88 -9.71 7.92
C TYR A 168 16.13 -8.96 8.36
N THR A 169 17.15 -9.68 8.81
CA THR A 169 18.36 -9.18 9.47
C THR A 169 19.32 -8.37 8.61
N GLU A 170 19.08 -8.19 7.32
CA GLU A 170 19.87 -7.29 6.46
C GLU A 170 19.57 -5.80 6.74
N TRP A 171 18.53 -5.52 7.52
CA TRP A 171 18.20 -4.18 8.02
C TRP A 171 18.52 -4.12 9.52
N PRO A 172 18.92 -2.97 10.05
CA PRO A 172 19.09 -2.83 11.50
C PRO A 172 17.79 -3.26 12.19
N SER A 173 17.78 -4.48 12.71
CA SER A 173 16.59 -5.19 13.19
C SER A 173 15.86 -4.47 14.32
N ASP A 174 16.58 -3.63 15.05
CA ASP A 174 16.07 -2.96 16.25
C ASP A 174 15.27 -1.70 15.93
N GLU A 175 15.40 -1.13 14.72
CA GLU A 175 14.71 0.09 14.33
C GLU A 175 13.46 -0.16 13.49
N MET A 176 13.32 -1.32 12.86
CA MET A 176 12.22 -1.59 11.92
C MET A 176 11.22 -2.65 12.39
N CYS A 177 11.47 -3.29 13.51
CA CYS A 177 10.69 -4.42 13.96
C CYS A 177 10.35 -4.31 15.45
N HIS A 178 9.26 -3.67 15.76
CA HIS A 178 8.73 -3.53 17.13
C HIS A 178 7.67 -4.59 17.43
N CYS A 179 7.88 -5.83 16.97
CA CYS A 179 7.04 -6.95 17.38
C CYS A 179 7.39 -7.34 18.83
N ARG A 180 6.55 -6.96 19.76
CA ARG A 180 6.52 -7.49 21.13
C ARG A 180 5.51 -8.61 21.26
#